data_7caa69a5782702ea1da42de7a0600a14
#
_entry.id   7caa69a5782702ea1da42de7a0600a14
#
_cell.length_a   1.000
_cell.length_b   1.000
_cell.length_c   1.000
_cell.angle_alpha   90.00
_cell.angle_beta   90.00
_cell.angle_gamma   90.00
#
_symmetry.space_group_name_H-M   'P 1'
#
loop_
_entity.id
_entity.type
_entity.pdbx_description
1 polymer ?
#
loop_
_entity_poly.entity_id
_entity_poly.type
_entity_poly.pdbx_seq_one_letter_code
_entity_poly.pdbx_strand_id
1 'polypeptide(L)'
;MNKYEMFDNIINTIQQKYDRACYMYGFIDKDHCMWILGAEVCWILEDVSEWRYFGEEGDPGFLYGIPYIIDRKNKWRISLAKEIK
;
A
#
# COMPACT_ATOMS: atom_id res chain seq x y z
N MET A 1 11.51 1.24 18.03
CA MET A 1 10.28 1.72 17.39
C MET A 1 9.20 0.68 17.59
N ASN A 2 8.05 1.05 18.14
CA ASN A 2 6.95 0.12 18.33
C ASN A 2 6.11 -0.03 17.05
N LYS A 3 5.22 -1.03 17.02
CA LYS A 3 4.42 -1.31 15.82
C LYS A 3 3.50 -0.17 15.39
N TYR A 4 3.04 0.65 16.33
CA TYR A 4 2.16 1.78 16.00
C TYR A 4 2.92 2.90 15.30
N GLU A 5 4.15 3.18 15.74
CA GLU A 5 5.02 4.14 15.06
C GLU A 5 5.41 3.66 13.68
N MET A 6 5.71 2.37 13.56
CA MET A 6 6.00 1.75 12.25
C MET A 6 4.79 1.82 11.33
N PHE A 7 3.61 1.57 11.85
CA PHE A 7 2.36 1.70 11.09
C PHE A 7 2.17 3.12 10.58
N ASP A 8 2.35 4.13 11.43
CA ASP A 8 2.22 5.53 11.02
C ASP A 8 3.20 5.88 9.91
N ASN A 9 4.45 5.44 10.03
CA ASN A 9 5.47 5.65 9.00
C ASN A 9 5.10 4.97 7.68
N ILE A 10 4.58 3.75 7.75
CA ILE A 10 4.15 2.99 6.58
C ILE A 10 2.99 3.70 5.89
N ILE A 11 1.97 4.10 6.65
CA ILE A 11 0.80 4.79 6.09
C ILE A 11 1.20 6.13 5.46
N ASN A 12 2.07 6.89 6.12
CA ASN A 12 2.57 8.15 5.55
C ASN A 12 3.31 7.91 4.23
N THR A 13 4.14 6.87 4.17
CA THR A 13 4.87 6.51 2.95
C THR A 13 3.92 6.11 1.83
N ILE A 14 2.92 5.28 2.14
CA ILE A 14 1.91 4.84 1.17
C ILE A 14 1.15 6.05 0.64
N GLN A 15 0.71 6.93 1.52
CA GLN A 15 -0.03 8.13 1.11
C GLN A 15 0.83 9.04 0.23
N GLN A 16 2.09 9.25 0.58
CA GLN A 16 3.00 10.04 -0.24
C GLN A 16 3.18 9.45 -1.64
N LYS A 17 3.35 8.14 -1.73
CA LYS A 17 3.50 7.47 -3.02
C LYS A 17 2.22 7.55 -3.86
N TYR A 18 1.07 7.40 -3.23
CA TYR A 18 -0.21 7.55 -3.90
C TYR A 18 -0.40 8.97 -4.42
N ASP A 19 -0.18 9.97 -3.58
CA ASP A 19 -0.33 11.38 -3.94
C ASP A 19 0.63 11.77 -5.06
N ARG A 20 1.87 11.28 -4.99
CA ARG A 20 2.87 11.54 -6.03
C ARG A 20 2.46 10.93 -7.36
N ALA A 21 1.93 9.72 -7.36
CA ALA A 21 1.46 9.08 -8.58
C ALA A 21 0.26 9.84 -9.17
N CYS A 22 -0.67 10.30 -8.35
CA CYS A 22 -1.77 11.15 -8.79
C CYS A 22 -1.26 12.44 -9.43
N TYR A 23 -0.27 13.07 -8.82
CA TYR A 23 0.33 14.29 -9.34
C TYR A 23 1.01 14.07 -10.69
N MET A 24 1.81 13.00 -10.79
CA MET A 24 2.59 12.72 -12.00
C MET A 24 1.76 12.24 -13.18
N TYR A 25 0.68 11.52 -12.93
CA TYR A 25 -0.13 10.89 -13.98
C TYR A 25 -1.51 11.52 -14.13
N GLY A 26 -1.79 12.58 -13.37
CA GLY A 26 -3.08 13.28 -13.36
C GLY A 26 -4.16 12.58 -12.57
N PHE A 27 -4.29 11.28 -12.70
CA PHE A 27 -5.14 10.43 -11.87
C PHE A 27 -4.60 9.00 -11.90
N ILE A 28 -5.00 8.21 -10.90
CA ILE A 28 -4.59 6.80 -10.85
C ILE A 28 -5.71 5.94 -11.44
N ASP A 29 -5.36 5.18 -12.47
CA ASP A 29 -6.19 4.11 -12.97
C ASP A 29 -5.97 2.88 -12.08
N LYS A 30 -6.89 2.69 -11.14
CA LYS A 30 -6.79 1.63 -10.13
C LYS A 30 -6.79 0.23 -10.73
N ASP A 31 -7.38 0.06 -11.91
CA ASP A 31 -7.42 -1.23 -12.59
C ASP A 31 -6.06 -1.62 -13.21
N HIS A 32 -5.18 -0.64 -13.37
CA HIS A 32 -3.86 -0.85 -13.98
C HIS A 32 -2.70 -0.54 -13.03
N CYS A 33 -2.98 -0.49 -11.74
CA CYS A 33 -1.97 -0.26 -10.71
C CYS A 33 -1.96 -1.41 -9.72
N MET A 34 -0.83 -1.59 -9.06
CA MET A 34 -0.66 -2.62 -8.04
C MET A 34 0.36 -2.16 -7.01
N TRP A 35 0.03 -2.32 -5.74
CA TRP A 35 1.01 -2.16 -4.69
C TRP A 35 1.88 -3.41 -4.59
N ILE A 36 3.17 -3.21 -4.38
CA ILE A 36 4.10 -4.28 -4.03
C ILE A 36 4.59 -3.96 -2.63
N LEU A 37 4.14 -4.75 -1.67
CA LEU A 37 4.40 -4.50 -0.25
C LEU A 37 5.23 -5.65 0.33
N GLY A 38 6.27 -5.31 1.09
CA GLY A 38 7.06 -6.29 1.79
C GLY A 38 6.25 -7.06 2.83
N ALA A 39 6.67 -8.26 3.15
CA ALA A 39 5.94 -9.14 4.08
C ALA A 39 5.77 -8.50 5.46
N GLU A 40 6.79 -7.79 5.97
CA GLU A 40 6.71 -7.13 7.27
C GLU A 40 5.78 -5.92 7.21
N VAL A 41 5.74 -5.20 6.09
CA VAL A 41 4.80 -4.08 5.87
C VAL A 41 3.36 -4.60 5.95
N CYS A 42 3.07 -5.68 5.23
CA CYS A 42 1.73 -6.28 5.24
C CYS A 42 1.34 -6.75 6.63
N TRP A 43 2.26 -7.39 7.35
CA TRP A 43 2.00 -7.87 8.70
C TRP A 43 1.61 -6.73 9.64
N ILE A 44 2.35 -5.62 9.60
CA ILE A 44 2.08 -4.47 10.45
C ILE A 44 0.73 -3.82 10.08
N LEU A 45 0.46 -3.67 8.78
CA LEU A 45 -0.81 -3.12 8.32
C LEU A 45 -1.99 -3.96 8.79
N GLU A 46 -1.91 -5.27 8.67
CA GLU A 46 -2.96 -6.17 9.09
C GLU A 46 -3.15 -6.17 10.62
N ASP A 47 -2.04 -6.16 11.37
CA ASP A 47 -2.08 -6.23 12.82
C ASP A 47 -2.62 -4.95 13.47
N VAL A 48 -2.26 -3.78 12.93
CA VAL A 48 -2.60 -2.50 13.54
C VAL A 48 -3.89 -1.91 12.98
N SER A 49 -4.08 -2.00 11.67
CA SER A 49 -5.20 -1.32 11.00
C SER A 49 -6.54 -2.02 11.15
N GLU A 50 -6.55 -3.30 11.48
CA GLU A 50 -7.77 -4.12 11.46
C GLU A 50 -8.53 -3.96 10.13
N TRP A 51 -7.78 -3.84 9.02
CA TRP A 51 -8.32 -3.69 7.66
C TRP A 51 -8.96 -2.33 7.36
N ARG A 52 -8.79 -1.32 8.22
CA ARG A 52 -9.40 0.01 8.01
C ARG A 52 -8.93 0.71 6.74
N TYR A 53 -7.72 0.43 6.31
CA TYR A 53 -7.10 1.09 5.16
C TYR A 53 -7.03 0.20 3.93
N PHE A 54 -7.63 -0.99 4.00
CA PHE A 54 -7.60 -1.96 2.91
C PHE A 54 -8.89 -1.89 2.11
N GLY A 55 -8.79 -1.35 0.90
CA GLY A 55 -9.88 -1.33 -0.04
C GLY A 55 -11.07 -0.48 0.36
N GLU A 56 -12.10 -0.57 -0.44
CA GLU A 56 -13.39 -0.02 -0.09
C GLU A 56 -14.08 -1.01 0.85
N GLU A 57 -14.68 -0.49 1.91
CA GLU A 57 -15.40 -1.30 2.89
C GLU A 57 -14.53 -2.35 3.60
N GLY A 58 -13.20 -2.12 3.65
CA GLY A 58 -12.30 -3.03 4.35
C GLY A 58 -12.01 -4.32 3.63
N ASP A 59 -12.12 -4.36 2.30
CA ASP A 59 -11.78 -5.53 1.51
C ASP A 59 -10.30 -5.88 1.65
N PRO A 60 -9.94 -7.04 2.24
CA PRO A 60 -8.55 -7.46 2.34
C PRO A 60 -7.96 -7.70 0.96
N GLY A 61 -6.73 -7.29 0.74
CA GLY A 61 -6.08 -7.41 -0.56
C GLY A 61 -6.11 -6.14 -1.39
N PHE A 62 -6.76 -5.08 -0.88
CA PHE A 62 -6.78 -3.78 -1.54
C PHE A 62 -6.32 -2.69 -0.59
N LEU A 63 -5.64 -1.69 -1.12
CA LEU A 63 -5.17 -0.53 -0.37
C LEU A 63 -5.46 0.70 -1.22
N TYR A 64 -6.32 1.61 -0.73
CA TYR A 64 -6.84 2.73 -1.52
C TYR A 64 -7.55 2.27 -2.81
N GLY A 65 -8.21 1.11 -2.75
CA GLY A 65 -8.89 0.55 -3.92
C GLY A 65 -7.96 -0.09 -4.96
N ILE A 66 -6.67 -0.19 -4.66
CA ILE A 66 -5.65 -0.78 -5.54
C ILE A 66 -5.20 -2.11 -4.94
N PRO A 67 -5.19 -3.21 -5.71
CA PRO A 67 -4.75 -4.49 -5.18
C PRO A 67 -3.26 -4.47 -4.82
N TYR A 68 -2.86 -5.36 -3.91
CA TYR A 68 -1.46 -5.50 -3.55
C TYR A 68 -1.00 -6.94 -3.62
N ILE A 69 0.30 -7.13 -3.84
CA ILE A 69 0.98 -8.40 -3.72
C ILE A 69 2.08 -8.28 -2.67
N ILE A 70 2.49 -9.42 -2.13
CA ILE A 70 3.50 -9.47 -1.08
C ILE A 70 4.86 -9.82 -1.69
N ASP A 71 5.86 -8.98 -1.39
CA ASP A 71 7.25 -9.26 -1.71
C ASP A 71 7.93 -9.88 -0.49
N ARG A 72 8.25 -11.16 -0.57
CA ARG A 72 8.88 -11.88 0.54
C ARG A 72 10.38 -11.68 0.63
N LYS A 73 11.00 -11.20 -0.44
CA LYS A 73 12.45 -10.96 -0.48
C LYS A 73 12.83 -9.63 0.15
N ASN A 74 12.07 -8.59 -0.15
CA ASN A 74 12.28 -7.27 0.42
C ASN A 74 11.15 -6.96 1.41
N LYS A 75 11.36 -7.32 2.65
CA LYS A 75 10.32 -7.31 3.70
C LYS A 75 9.72 -5.93 3.99
N TRP A 76 10.45 -4.86 3.66
CA TRP A 76 10.04 -3.48 3.96
C TRP A 76 9.70 -2.67 2.71
N ARG A 77 9.55 -3.33 1.58
CA ARG A 77 9.24 -2.66 0.31
C ARG A 77 7.86 -2.02 0.34
N ILE A 78 7.78 -0.79 -0.18
CA ILE A 78 6.52 -0.11 -0.47
C ILE A 78 6.67 0.49 -1.85
N SER A 79 6.01 -0.09 -2.83
CA SER A 79 6.08 0.37 -4.22
C SER A 79 4.69 0.38 -4.83
N LEU A 80 4.42 1.41 -5.61
CA LEU A 80 3.21 1.46 -6.44
C LEU A 80 3.64 1.29 -7.89
N ALA A 81 3.30 0.16 -8.47
CA ALA A 81 3.62 -0.18 -9.83
C ALA A 81 2.43 0.12 -10.73
N LYS A 82 2.70 0.75 -11.88
CA LYS A 82 1.71 0.97 -12.90
C LYS A 82 1.95 -0.03 -14.03
N GLU A 83 0.90 -0.72 -14.46
CA GLU A 83 0.98 -1.60 -15.60
C GLU A 83 1.21 -0.76 -16.86
N ILE A 84 2.25 -1.09 -17.58
CA ILE A 84 2.57 -0.45 -18.86
C ILE A 84 2.03 -1.36 -19.96
N LYS A 85 1.08 -0.87 -20.69
CA LYS A 85 0.58 -1.58 -21.88
C LYS A 85 1.32 -1.11 -23.12
#